data_1b6b2750d7de81b090109945f8a9c587
#
_entry.id   1b6b2750d7de81b090109945f8a9c587
#
_cell.length_a   1.000
_cell.length_b   1.000
_cell.length_c   1.000
_cell.angle_alpha   90.00
_cell.angle_beta   90.00
_cell.angle_gamma   90.00
#
_symmetry.space_group_name_H-M   'P 1'
#
loop_
_entity.id
_entity.type
_entity.pdbx_description
1 polymer ?
#
loop_
_entity_poly.entity_id
_entity_poly.type
_entity_poly.pdbx_seq_one_letter_code
_entity_poly.pdbx_strand_id
1 'polypeptide(L)'
;MGLFFLAGSRMSVSALQDYTFSSRYARWIPEKKRRETWRESVDRVMNMMYDKYPDINGDIAWAYDMMFKKRVLGSQRALQFGGIPIFKHNARIYNCISSYCDRLRFFQECMYLLLCGCGTGFSVQKHHIAKLPSFVSSSKKSIKKFVIEDSIEGWSDSIGVLISSYFDQDELFPEYTGKNVKFDFSKIRPAGSYLSSSSGKAPGPEPLKKALSNIRKILEKALTNADFASKDLRRLSPIE
;
A
#
# COMPACT_ATOMS: atom_id res chain seq x y z
N MET A 1 50.54 -24.04 20.84
CA MET A 1 49.08 -23.84 20.89
C MET A 1 48.82 -22.41 20.45
N GLY A 2 48.67 -22.20 19.14
CA GLY A 2 48.60 -20.88 18.51
C GLY A 2 47.15 -20.42 18.40
N LEU A 3 46.83 -19.29 19.05
CA LEU A 3 45.55 -18.59 18.85
C LEU A 3 45.54 -17.96 17.45
N PHE A 4 44.80 -18.52 16.54
CA PHE A 4 44.41 -17.83 15.30
C PHE A 4 43.38 -16.76 15.68
N PHE A 5 43.81 -15.53 15.81
CA PHE A 5 42.92 -14.35 15.74
C PHE A 5 42.45 -14.23 14.28
N LEU A 6 41.23 -14.67 14.01
CA LEU A 6 40.52 -14.27 12.82
C LEU A 6 40.34 -12.75 12.89
N ALA A 7 41.20 -12.03 12.18
CA ALA A 7 41.02 -10.61 11.91
C ALA A 7 39.74 -10.47 11.08
N GLY A 8 38.63 -10.21 11.74
CA GLY A 8 37.37 -9.85 11.08
C GLY A 8 37.63 -8.64 10.20
N SER A 9 37.59 -8.80 8.90
CA SER A 9 37.73 -7.71 7.93
C SER A 9 36.65 -6.69 8.23
N ARG A 10 37.01 -5.57 8.85
CA ARG A 10 36.10 -4.43 9.02
C ARG A 10 35.70 -3.94 7.63
N MET A 11 34.47 -4.18 7.24
CA MET A 11 33.91 -3.64 6.00
C MET A 11 34.09 -2.13 6.02
N SER A 12 34.69 -1.57 4.96
CA SER A 12 34.88 -0.11 4.87
C SER A 12 33.51 0.58 4.85
N VAL A 13 33.44 1.83 5.34
CA VAL A 13 32.21 2.63 5.30
C VAL A 13 31.66 2.72 3.86
N SER A 14 32.55 2.84 2.87
CA SER A 14 32.17 2.85 1.44
C SER A 14 31.52 1.55 1.03
N ALA A 15 32.09 0.39 1.37
CA ALA A 15 31.52 -0.91 1.03
C ALA A 15 30.13 -1.11 1.69
N LEU A 16 29.94 -0.67 2.93
CA LEU A 16 28.65 -0.69 3.61
C LEU A 16 27.61 0.20 2.92
N GLN A 17 28.01 1.42 2.48
CA GLN A 17 27.13 2.31 1.73
C GLN A 17 26.69 1.66 0.41
N ASP A 18 27.61 1.11 -0.34
CA ASP A 18 27.34 0.49 -1.64
C ASP A 18 26.47 -0.75 -1.51
N TYR A 19 26.71 -1.58 -0.49
CA TYR A 19 25.84 -2.71 -0.16
C TYR A 19 24.43 -2.26 0.22
N THR A 20 24.31 -1.27 1.10
CA THR A 20 23.01 -0.76 1.53
C THR A 20 22.23 -0.17 0.36
N PHE A 21 22.89 0.65 -0.46
CA PHE A 21 22.27 1.20 -1.67
C PHE A 21 21.82 0.08 -2.62
N SER A 22 22.73 -0.81 -2.98
CA SER A 22 22.43 -1.87 -3.94
C SER A 22 21.32 -2.80 -3.46
N SER A 23 21.31 -3.18 -2.17
CA SER A 23 20.33 -4.13 -1.64
C SER A 23 18.95 -3.52 -1.41
N ARG A 24 18.83 -2.21 -1.10
CA ARG A 24 17.58 -1.58 -0.64
C ARG A 24 16.97 -0.60 -1.62
N TYR A 25 17.78 0.08 -2.46
CA TYR A 25 17.34 1.22 -3.25
C TYR A 25 17.54 1.05 -4.75
N ALA A 26 18.57 0.33 -5.18
CA ALA A 26 18.86 0.08 -6.59
C ALA A 26 17.83 -0.85 -7.21
N ARG A 27 17.23 -0.43 -8.33
CA ARG A 27 16.29 -1.24 -9.09
C ARG A 27 16.99 -2.28 -9.95
N TRP A 28 16.31 -3.36 -10.21
CA TRP A 28 16.76 -4.33 -11.19
C TRP A 28 16.47 -3.83 -12.60
N ILE A 29 17.47 -3.85 -13.46
CA ILE A 29 17.39 -3.52 -14.87
C ILE A 29 17.43 -4.84 -15.67
N PRO A 30 16.29 -5.33 -16.21
CA PRO A 30 16.23 -6.63 -16.88
C PRO A 30 17.17 -6.74 -18.08
N GLU A 31 17.27 -5.69 -18.89
CA GLU A 31 18.07 -5.63 -20.11
C GLU A 31 19.58 -5.74 -19.81
N LYS A 32 20.00 -5.20 -18.67
CA LYS A 32 21.40 -5.22 -18.22
C LYS A 32 21.69 -6.38 -17.26
N LYS A 33 20.67 -7.15 -16.87
CA LYS A 33 20.76 -8.27 -15.90
C LYS A 33 21.50 -7.89 -14.60
N ARG A 34 21.36 -6.65 -14.16
CA ARG A 34 21.95 -6.11 -12.92
C ARG A 34 21.06 -5.04 -12.28
N ARG A 35 21.41 -4.67 -11.08
CA ARG A 35 20.80 -3.52 -10.41
C ARG A 35 21.40 -2.20 -10.93
N GLU A 36 20.65 -1.12 -10.73
CA GLU A 36 21.10 0.26 -10.99
C GLU A 36 22.41 0.56 -10.27
N THR A 37 23.27 1.35 -10.90
CA THR A 37 24.35 2.07 -10.22
C THR A 37 23.80 3.27 -9.45
N TRP A 38 24.62 3.85 -8.56
CA TRP A 38 24.27 5.10 -7.85
C TRP A 38 23.91 6.21 -8.83
N ARG A 39 24.73 6.39 -9.90
CA ARG A 39 24.43 7.38 -10.95
C ARG A 39 23.07 7.13 -11.59
N GLU A 40 22.79 5.93 -12.05
CA GLU A 40 21.52 5.61 -12.72
C GLU A 40 20.31 5.87 -11.81
N SER A 41 20.42 5.58 -10.51
CA SER A 41 19.35 5.86 -9.56
C SER A 41 19.15 7.36 -9.33
N VAL A 42 20.22 8.12 -9.20
CA VAL A 42 20.17 9.58 -9.02
C VAL A 42 19.65 10.25 -10.29
N ASP A 43 20.13 9.84 -11.48
CA ASP A 43 19.63 10.34 -12.78
C ASP A 43 18.12 10.10 -12.92
N ARG A 44 17.63 8.94 -12.54
CA ARG A 44 16.20 8.61 -12.58
C ARG A 44 15.35 9.53 -11.70
N VAL A 45 15.83 9.84 -10.50
CA VAL A 45 15.14 10.78 -9.59
C VAL A 45 15.16 12.19 -10.15
N MET A 46 16.31 12.64 -10.67
CA MET A 46 16.45 13.97 -11.23
C MET A 46 15.62 14.16 -12.49
N ASN A 47 15.61 13.18 -13.40
CA ASN A 47 14.77 13.23 -14.59
C ASN A 47 13.28 13.36 -14.22
N MET A 48 12.83 12.62 -13.20
CA MET A 48 11.47 12.77 -12.66
C MET A 48 11.19 14.20 -12.19
N MET A 49 12.17 14.83 -11.53
CA MET A 49 12.02 16.22 -11.04
C MET A 49 12.01 17.22 -12.19
N TYR A 50 12.88 17.07 -13.20
CA TYR A 50 12.89 17.90 -14.40
C TYR A 50 11.57 17.85 -15.15
N ASP A 51 11.02 16.63 -15.33
CA ASP A 51 9.73 16.43 -15.98
C ASP A 51 8.57 17.09 -15.22
N LYS A 52 8.64 17.09 -13.89
CA LYS A 52 7.59 17.63 -13.04
C LYS A 52 7.68 19.13 -12.79
N TYR A 53 8.89 19.68 -12.74
CA TYR A 53 9.17 21.04 -12.33
C TYR A 53 10.19 21.73 -13.27
N PRO A 54 9.83 21.95 -14.55
CA PRO A 54 10.76 22.48 -15.56
C PRO A 54 11.24 23.91 -15.24
N ASP A 55 10.46 24.66 -14.49
CA ASP A 55 10.76 26.09 -14.21
C ASP A 55 11.89 26.29 -13.20
N ILE A 56 12.33 25.25 -12.48
CA ILE A 56 13.38 25.30 -11.46
C ILE A 56 14.57 24.38 -11.80
N ASN A 57 14.87 24.23 -13.07
CA ASN A 57 15.93 23.34 -13.55
C ASN A 57 17.31 23.63 -12.95
N GLY A 58 17.64 24.91 -12.66
CA GLY A 58 18.89 25.29 -12.02
C GLY A 58 19.01 24.71 -10.60
N ASP A 59 17.96 24.82 -9.79
CA ASP A 59 17.94 24.30 -8.43
C ASP A 59 17.98 22.77 -8.42
N ILE A 60 17.28 22.14 -9.37
CA ILE A 60 17.29 20.68 -9.53
C ILE A 60 18.71 20.20 -9.89
N ALA A 61 19.40 20.88 -10.81
CA ALA A 61 20.75 20.54 -11.20
C ALA A 61 21.74 20.67 -10.02
N TRP A 62 21.62 21.73 -9.22
CA TRP A 62 22.39 21.88 -8.00
C TRP A 62 22.10 20.77 -6.97
N ALA A 63 20.83 20.48 -6.70
CA ALA A 63 20.43 19.41 -5.79
C ALA A 63 20.93 18.03 -6.26
N TYR A 64 20.90 17.78 -7.58
CA TYR A 64 21.46 16.59 -8.22
C TYR A 64 22.95 16.44 -7.91
N ASP A 65 23.77 17.51 -8.10
CA ASP A 65 25.20 17.48 -7.82
C ASP A 65 25.49 17.15 -6.36
N MET A 66 24.73 17.76 -5.43
CA MET A 66 24.85 17.49 -4.00
C MET A 66 24.49 16.03 -3.66
N MET A 67 23.41 15.52 -4.23
CA MET A 67 22.97 14.15 -4.03
C MET A 67 23.96 13.16 -4.64
N PHE A 68 24.43 13.40 -5.87
CA PHE A 68 25.38 12.56 -6.56
C PHE A 68 26.70 12.43 -5.78
N LYS A 69 27.21 13.53 -5.24
CA LYS A 69 28.39 13.59 -4.38
C LYS A 69 28.14 13.02 -2.96
N LYS A 70 26.95 12.51 -2.68
CA LYS A 70 26.54 11.96 -1.36
C LYS A 70 26.69 12.99 -0.22
N ARG A 71 26.60 14.28 -0.50
CA ARG A 71 26.64 15.35 0.51
C ARG A 71 25.28 15.56 1.17
N VAL A 72 24.23 15.39 0.42
CA VAL A 72 22.83 15.38 0.88
C VAL A 72 22.17 14.14 0.36
N LEU A 73 21.32 13.54 1.18
CA LEU A 73 20.45 12.44 0.76
C LEU A 73 19.01 12.95 0.75
N GLY A 74 18.40 12.95 -0.44
CA GLY A 74 16.98 13.27 -0.59
C GLY A 74 16.08 12.16 -0.06
N SER A 75 14.80 12.20 -0.42
CA SER A 75 13.86 11.16 -0.03
C SER A 75 14.32 9.77 -0.48
N GLN A 76 14.52 8.87 0.47
CA GLN A 76 14.85 7.47 0.18
C GLN A 76 13.73 6.77 -0.61
N ARG A 77 12.48 7.21 -0.44
CA ARG A 77 11.33 6.75 -1.23
C ARG A 77 11.46 7.15 -2.69
N ALA A 78 12.00 8.34 -2.98
CA ALA A 78 12.30 8.75 -4.35
C ALA A 78 13.34 7.81 -4.99
N LEU A 79 14.37 7.39 -4.26
CA LEU A 79 15.31 6.37 -4.74
C LEU A 79 14.64 5.03 -5.02
N GLN A 80 13.71 4.58 -4.17
CA GLN A 80 12.98 3.32 -4.37
C GLN A 80 11.99 3.39 -5.53
N PHE A 81 11.18 4.45 -5.61
CA PHE A 81 10.00 4.53 -6.47
C PHE A 81 10.02 5.66 -7.50
N GLY A 82 11.05 6.53 -7.54
CA GLY A 82 11.14 7.65 -8.47
C GLY A 82 10.88 7.28 -9.92
N GLY A 83 10.32 8.20 -10.71
CA GLY A 83 9.85 7.99 -12.07
C GLY A 83 8.40 7.47 -12.13
N ILE A 84 8.10 6.62 -13.09
CA ILE A 84 6.74 6.13 -13.39
C ILE A 84 5.93 5.67 -12.16
N PRO A 85 6.49 4.92 -11.17
CA PRO A 85 5.72 4.50 -10.01
C PRO A 85 5.20 5.66 -9.14
N ILE A 86 5.98 6.75 -8.99
CA ILE A 86 5.53 7.94 -8.26
C ILE A 86 4.57 8.77 -9.11
N PHE A 87 4.78 8.87 -10.42
CA PHE A 87 3.82 9.56 -11.30
C PHE A 87 2.44 8.91 -11.28
N LYS A 88 2.38 7.57 -11.26
CA LYS A 88 1.11 6.83 -11.17
C LYS A 88 0.47 6.90 -9.79
N HIS A 89 1.26 6.80 -8.74
CA HIS A 89 0.79 6.72 -7.34
C HIS A 89 1.65 7.63 -6.46
N ASN A 90 1.30 8.90 -6.40
CA ASN A 90 2.05 9.93 -5.65
C ASN A 90 2.24 9.59 -4.17
N ALA A 91 1.30 8.85 -3.59
CA ALA A 91 1.38 8.39 -2.20
C ALA A 91 2.67 7.60 -1.90
N ARG A 92 3.30 6.98 -2.91
CA ARG A 92 4.56 6.24 -2.75
C ARG A 92 5.74 7.07 -2.25
N ILE A 93 5.65 8.42 -2.33
CA ILE A 93 6.70 9.32 -1.81
C ILE A 93 6.68 9.41 -0.27
N TYR A 94 5.55 9.08 0.36
CA TYR A 94 5.38 9.15 1.81
C TYR A 94 5.74 7.83 2.49
N ASN A 95 6.32 7.93 3.70
CA ASN A 95 6.62 6.77 4.53
C ASN A 95 5.46 6.40 5.44
N CYS A 96 4.86 7.41 6.08
CA CYS A 96 3.81 7.24 7.08
C CYS A 96 2.69 8.26 6.83
N ILE A 97 1.47 7.80 7.04
CA ILE A 97 0.25 8.60 6.91
C ILE A 97 -0.63 8.31 8.12
N SER A 98 -1.30 9.32 8.64
CA SER A 98 -2.29 9.15 9.70
C SER A 98 -3.68 9.52 9.20
N SER A 99 -4.70 8.82 9.70
CA SER A 99 -6.10 9.01 9.33
C SER A 99 -7.04 8.70 10.50
N TYR A 100 -8.33 8.72 10.23
CA TYR A 100 -9.38 8.45 11.22
C TYR A 100 -10.34 7.41 10.66
N CYS A 101 -10.79 6.47 11.52
CA CYS A 101 -11.83 5.52 11.17
C CYS A 101 -13.22 6.16 11.38
N ASP A 102 -13.56 7.15 10.55
CA ASP A 102 -14.78 7.96 10.66
C ASP A 102 -15.69 7.92 9.42
N ARG A 103 -15.32 7.14 8.42
CA ARG A 103 -16.03 6.93 7.16
C ARG A 103 -15.70 5.55 6.58
N LEU A 104 -16.59 4.98 5.78
CA LEU A 104 -16.36 3.66 5.19
C LEU A 104 -15.19 3.65 4.20
N ARG A 105 -14.99 4.74 3.49
CA ARG A 105 -13.87 4.92 2.56
C ARG A 105 -12.50 4.75 3.25
N PHE A 106 -12.40 5.00 4.56
CA PHE A 106 -11.17 4.79 5.32
C PHE A 106 -10.56 3.40 5.10
N PHE A 107 -11.36 2.35 5.08
CA PHE A 107 -10.85 0.98 4.90
C PHE A 107 -10.21 0.76 3.53
N GLN A 108 -10.84 1.31 2.47
CA GLN A 108 -10.32 1.30 1.11
C GLN A 108 -9.04 2.15 1.00
N GLU A 109 -9.04 3.36 1.53
CA GLU A 109 -7.90 4.28 1.57
C GLU A 109 -6.71 3.66 2.31
N CYS A 110 -6.95 3.04 3.45
CA CYS A 110 -5.92 2.36 4.23
C CYS A 110 -5.26 1.25 3.42
N MET A 111 -6.05 0.40 2.75
CA MET A 111 -5.52 -0.66 1.88
C MET A 111 -4.71 -0.08 0.71
N TYR A 112 -5.21 0.96 0.05
CA TYR A 112 -4.51 1.64 -1.04
C TYR A 112 -3.15 2.19 -0.58
N LEU A 113 -3.10 2.88 0.56
CA LEU A 113 -1.89 3.47 1.11
C LEU A 113 -0.86 2.41 1.53
N LEU A 114 -1.32 1.31 2.14
CA LEU A 114 -0.46 0.17 2.48
C LEU A 114 0.13 -0.47 1.22
N LEU A 115 -0.65 -0.63 0.14
CA LEU A 115 -0.18 -1.14 -1.15
C LEU A 115 0.77 -0.16 -1.86
N CYS A 116 0.65 1.14 -1.62
CA CYS A 116 1.64 2.14 -2.02
C CYS A 116 2.95 2.02 -1.23
N GLY A 117 2.98 1.27 -0.14
CA GLY A 117 4.14 1.07 0.73
C GLY A 117 4.22 2.07 1.88
N CYS A 118 3.13 2.78 2.20
CA CYS A 118 3.04 3.65 3.35
C CYS A 118 2.71 2.85 4.62
N GLY A 119 3.24 3.25 5.77
CA GLY A 119 2.69 2.87 7.07
C GLY A 119 1.46 3.72 7.36
N THR A 120 0.35 3.11 7.74
CA THR A 120 -0.90 3.82 8.03
C THR A 120 -1.23 3.71 9.51
N GLY A 121 -1.13 4.85 10.23
CA GLY A 121 -1.65 5.01 11.59
C GLY A 121 -3.08 5.55 11.54
N PHE A 122 -3.94 5.13 12.47
CA PHE A 122 -5.31 5.62 12.49
C PHE A 122 -5.90 5.67 13.91
N SER A 123 -6.89 6.53 14.07
CA SER A 123 -7.64 6.66 15.30
C SER A 123 -8.99 5.94 15.20
N VAL A 124 -9.30 5.16 16.25
CA VAL A 124 -10.60 4.50 16.47
C VAL A 124 -11.32 5.06 17.69
N GLN A 125 -11.03 6.32 18.06
CA GLN A 125 -11.69 6.98 19.18
C GLN A 125 -13.21 7.06 18.98
N LYS A 126 -13.97 7.03 20.07
CA LYS A 126 -15.44 6.98 20.06
C LYS A 126 -16.09 8.02 19.14
N HIS A 127 -15.58 9.26 19.14
CA HIS A 127 -16.13 10.33 18.32
C HIS A 127 -15.85 10.16 16.81
N HIS A 128 -14.84 9.38 16.43
CA HIS A 128 -14.60 9.01 15.02
C HIS A 128 -15.56 7.87 14.62
N ILE A 129 -15.51 6.76 15.36
CA ILE A 129 -16.36 5.58 15.07
C ILE A 129 -17.85 5.95 15.09
N ALA A 130 -18.26 6.90 15.94
CA ALA A 130 -19.63 7.38 16.01
C ALA A 130 -20.18 7.98 14.70
N LYS A 131 -19.32 8.32 13.75
CA LYS A 131 -19.70 8.84 12.43
C LYS A 131 -19.96 7.74 11.39
N LEU A 132 -19.55 6.50 11.67
CA LEU A 132 -19.82 5.40 10.76
C LEU A 132 -21.31 5.12 10.65
N PRO A 133 -21.82 4.76 9.46
CA PRO A 133 -23.21 4.40 9.25
C PRO A 133 -23.57 3.10 9.95
N SER A 134 -24.88 2.81 10.00
CA SER A 134 -25.42 1.59 10.63
C SER A 134 -25.11 0.35 9.82
N PHE A 135 -24.98 -0.79 10.50
CA PHE A 135 -24.89 -2.08 9.85
C PHE A 135 -26.20 -2.49 9.18
N VAL A 136 -26.09 -3.17 8.04
CA VAL A 136 -27.21 -3.86 7.40
C VAL A 136 -26.89 -5.34 7.24
N SER A 137 -27.93 -6.17 7.37
CA SER A 137 -27.78 -7.60 7.11
C SER A 137 -27.67 -7.85 5.61
N SER A 138 -26.63 -8.56 5.21
CA SER A 138 -26.47 -9.01 3.84
C SER A 138 -27.55 -10.04 3.46
N SER A 139 -28.30 -9.78 2.39
CA SER A 139 -29.27 -10.73 1.86
C SER A 139 -28.55 -11.88 1.16
N LYS A 140 -28.63 -13.10 1.72
CA LYS A 140 -28.08 -14.31 1.08
C LYS A 140 -28.66 -14.57 -0.33
N LYS A 141 -29.85 -14.03 -0.64
CA LYS A 141 -30.55 -14.22 -1.93
C LYS A 141 -30.08 -13.24 -3.01
N SER A 142 -29.53 -12.09 -2.65
CA SER A 142 -29.09 -11.06 -3.61
C SER A 142 -27.58 -11.09 -3.79
N ILE A 143 -27.12 -11.93 -4.72
CA ILE A 143 -25.69 -12.08 -5.04
C ILE A 143 -25.30 -11.05 -6.10
N LYS A 144 -24.21 -10.31 -5.86
CA LYS A 144 -23.60 -9.40 -6.84
C LYS A 144 -22.13 -9.75 -7.04
N LYS A 145 -21.70 -9.88 -8.30
CA LYS A 145 -20.32 -10.19 -8.65
C LYS A 145 -19.49 -8.91 -8.70
N PHE A 146 -18.26 -8.95 -8.19
CA PHE A 146 -17.24 -7.92 -8.34
C PHE A 146 -15.97 -8.53 -8.93
N VAL A 147 -15.53 -8.04 -10.10
CA VAL A 147 -14.28 -8.46 -10.76
C VAL A 147 -13.16 -7.57 -10.27
N ILE A 148 -12.13 -8.16 -9.67
CA ILE A 148 -11.01 -7.43 -9.09
C ILE A 148 -9.96 -7.19 -10.18
N GLU A 149 -9.67 -5.92 -10.47
CA GLU A 149 -8.61 -5.54 -11.40
C GLU A 149 -7.22 -5.79 -10.78
N ASP A 150 -6.24 -6.11 -11.65
CA ASP A 150 -4.86 -6.36 -11.25
C ASP A 150 -4.08 -5.06 -11.03
N SER A 151 -4.56 -4.24 -10.09
CA SER A 151 -4.03 -2.92 -9.75
C SER A 151 -4.16 -2.67 -8.25
N ILE A 152 -3.44 -1.65 -7.76
CA ILE A 152 -3.56 -1.20 -6.36
C ILE A 152 -4.99 -0.74 -6.07
N GLU A 153 -5.61 -0.05 -7.02
CA GLU A 153 -6.98 0.41 -6.96
C GLU A 153 -7.96 -0.77 -6.87
N GLY A 154 -7.86 -1.74 -7.79
CA GLY A 154 -8.76 -2.89 -7.80
C GLY A 154 -8.70 -3.72 -6.51
N TRP A 155 -7.51 -3.84 -5.92
CA TRP A 155 -7.36 -4.51 -4.63
C TRP A 155 -8.01 -3.71 -3.50
N SER A 156 -7.79 -2.40 -3.44
CA SER A 156 -8.41 -1.55 -2.42
C SER A 156 -9.92 -1.41 -2.60
N ASP A 157 -10.40 -1.35 -3.86
CA ASP A 157 -11.83 -1.34 -4.17
C ASP A 157 -12.53 -2.61 -3.68
N SER A 158 -11.87 -3.77 -3.76
CA SER A 158 -12.44 -5.01 -3.24
C SER A 158 -12.72 -4.97 -1.74
N ILE A 159 -11.88 -4.27 -0.96
CA ILE A 159 -12.13 -4.02 0.46
C ILE A 159 -13.31 -3.05 0.63
N GLY A 160 -13.31 -1.95 -0.13
CA GLY A 160 -14.40 -0.97 -0.11
C GLY A 160 -15.75 -1.59 -0.43
N VAL A 161 -15.82 -2.41 -1.48
CA VAL A 161 -17.02 -3.15 -1.88
C VAL A 161 -17.50 -4.11 -0.80
N LEU A 162 -16.58 -4.87 -0.18
CA LEU A 162 -16.94 -5.77 0.91
C LEU A 162 -17.51 -5.01 2.11
N ILE A 163 -16.85 -3.94 2.53
CA ILE A 163 -17.32 -3.09 3.65
C ILE A 163 -18.69 -2.49 3.30
N SER A 164 -18.84 -1.87 2.12
CA SER A 164 -20.10 -1.27 1.68
C SER A 164 -21.28 -2.24 1.71
N SER A 165 -21.03 -3.54 1.49
CA SER A 165 -22.09 -4.55 1.50
C SER A 165 -22.68 -4.83 2.88
N TYR A 166 -22.05 -4.36 3.96
CA TYR A 166 -22.47 -4.56 5.35
C TYR A 166 -22.96 -3.28 6.05
N PHE A 167 -22.94 -2.13 5.35
CA PHE A 167 -23.34 -0.87 5.94
C PHE A 167 -24.42 -0.16 5.14
N ASP A 168 -25.33 0.52 5.85
CA ASP A 168 -26.35 1.37 5.25
C ASP A 168 -25.76 2.72 4.89
N GLN A 169 -25.45 2.91 3.61
CA GLN A 169 -24.80 4.10 3.09
C GLN A 169 -24.95 4.20 1.56
N ASP A 170 -24.77 5.41 1.02
CA ASP A 170 -24.90 5.73 -0.39
C ASP A 170 -23.64 6.34 -1.03
N GLU A 171 -22.54 6.46 -0.27
CA GLU A 171 -21.37 7.23 -0.69
C GLU A 171 -20.28 6.39 -1.38
N LEU A 172 -20.02 5.15 -0.92
CA LEU A 172 -18.83 4.40 -1.38
C LEU A 172 -19.30 3.30 -2.32
N PHE A 173 -19.78 2.52 -2.63
CA PHE A 173 -20.30 1.47 -3.54
C PHE A 173 -21.75 1.14 -3.19
N PRO A 174 -22.67 2.12 -3.33
CA PRO A 174 -24.05 1.99 -2.86
C PRO A 174 -24.79 0.81 -3.49
N GLU A 175 -24.42 0.46 -4.70
CA GLU A 175 -25.02 -0.67 -5.42
C GLU A 175 -24.70 -2.04 -4.82
N TYR A 176 -23.79 -2.12 -3.84
CA TYR A 176 -23.45 -3.35 -3.09
C TYR A 176 -24.09 -3.39 -1.70
N THR A 177 -24.70 -2.32 -1.23
CA THR A 177 -25.35 -2.26 0.09
C THR A 177 -26.35 -3.42 0.27
N GLY A 178 -26.20 -4.19 1.35
CA GLY A 178 -27.02 -5.36 1.66
C GLY A 178 -26.91 -6.53 0.68
N LYS A 179 -25.93 -6.53 -0.24
CA LYS A 179 -25.72 -7.63 -1.20
C LYS A 179 -24.69 -8.63 -0.70
N ASN A 180 -24.87 -9.90 -1.08
CA ASN A 180 -23.81 -10.90 -0.91
C ASN A 180 -22.82 -10.78 -2.08
N VAL A 181 -21.63 -10.25 -1.80
CA VAL A 181 -20.61 -10.01 -2.84
C VAL A 181 -19.84 -11.29 -3.15
N LYS A 182 -19.80 -11.68 -4.42
CA LYS A 182 -18.93 -12.74 -4.94
C LYS A 182 -17.77 -12.12 -5.70
N PHE A 183 -16.55 -12.29 -5.17
CA PHE A 183 -15.34 -11.76 -5.81
C PHE A 183 -14.82 -12.68 -6.91
N ASP A 184 -14.41 -12.07 -8.03
CA ASP A 184 -13.72 -12.73 -9.13
C ASP A 184 -12.27 -12.26 -9.20
N PHE A 185 -11.34 -13.20 -9.05
CA PHE A 185 -9.90 -12.97 -9.01
C PHE A 185 -9.19 -13.31 -10.33
N SER A 186 -9.95 -13.61 -11.38
CA SER A 186 -9.40 -14.15 -12.65
C SER A 186 -8.42 -13.19 -13.33
N LYS A 187 -8.55 -11.89 -13.13
CA LYS A 187 -7.67 -10.86 -13.71
C LYS A 187 -6.35 -10.69 -12.94
N ILE A 188 -6.27 -11.17 -11.70
CA ILE A 188 -5.06 -10.99 -10.88
C ILE A 188 -3.95 -11.89 -11.40
N ARG A 189 -2.80 -11.30 -11.67
CA ARG A 189 -1.61 -12.03 -12.11
C ARG A 189 -1.19 -13.11 -11.12
N PRO A 190 -0.61 -14.22 -11.60
CA PRO A 190 -0.15 -15.32 -10.75
C PRO A 190 1.01 -14.90 -9.83
N ALA A 191 1.16 -15.64 -8.73
CA ALA A 191 2.29 -15.48 -7.83
C ALA A 191 3.62 -15.66 -8.58
N GLY A 192 4.61 -14.84 -8.21
CA GLY A 192 5.94 -14.87 -8.83
C GLY A 192 6.10 -13.99 -10.07
N SER A 193 5.04 -13.43 -10.64
CA SER A 193 5.12 -12.45 -11.74
C SER A 193 5.91 -11.21 -11.31
N TYR A 194 6.69 -10.62 -12.21
CA TYR A 194 7.43 -9.39 -11.91
C TYR A 194 6.50 -8.20 -11.76
N LEU A 195 6.79 -7.36 -10.76
CA LEU A 195 6.10 -6.08 -10.55
C LEU A 195 6.87 -4.97 -11.27
N SER A 196 6.22 -4.30 -12.21
CA SER A 196 6.81 -3.17 -12.95
C SER A 196 7.12 -1.95 -12.07
N SER A 197 6.49 -1.84 -10.92
CA SER A 197 6.63 -0.72 -9.98
C SER A 197 7.67 -0.92 -8.88
N SER A 198 8.19 -2.14 -8.72
CA SER A 198 9.18 -2.47 -7.68
C SER A 198 10.04 -3.65 -8.13
N SER A 199 11.16 -3.87 -7.45
CA SER A 199 12.02 -5.04 -7.71
C SER A 199 11.43 -6.35 -7.15
N GLY A 200 10.15 -6.35 -6.77
CA GLY A 200 9.48 -7.48 -6.13
C GLY A 200 8.75 -8.38 -7.10
N LYS A 201 8.27 -9.49 -6.56
CA LYS A 201 7.38 -10.44 -7.25
C LYS A 201 5.96 -10.30 -6.73
N ALA A 202 4.98 -10.50 -7.61
CA ALA A 202 3.57 -10.49 -7.26
C ALA A 202 3.24 -11.64 -6.29
N PRO A 203 2.40 -11.39 -5.26
CA PRO A 203 1.99 -12.44 -4.33
C PRO A 203 0.91 -13.38 -4.89
N GLY A 204 0.30 -13.02 -6.04
CA GLY A 204 -0.88 -13.70 -6.57
C GLY A 204 -2.15 -13.37 -5.79
N PRO A 205 -3.30 -14.01 -6.11
CA PRO A 205 -4.60 -13.67 -5.51
C PRO A 205 -4.80 -14.20 -4.07
N GLU A 206 -4.03 -15.18 -3.63
CA GLU A 206 -4.30 -15.90 -2.37
C GLU A 206 -4.27 -15.02 -1.10
N PRO A 207 -3.32 -14.08 -0.93
CA PRO A 207 -3.34 -13.18 0.22
C PRO A 207 -4.61 -12.33 0.29
N LEU A 208 -5.09 -11.83 -0.85
CA LEU A 208 -6.31 -11.04 -0.92
C LEU A 208 -7.56 -11.86 -0.64
N LYS A 209 -7.64 -13.08 -1.17
CA LYS A 209 -8.74 -14.03 -0.86
C LYS A 209 -8.83 -14.28 0.64
N LYS A 210 -7.68 -14.54 1.28
CA LYS A 210 -7.62 -14.75 2.73
C LYS A 210 -8.04 -13.51 3.51
N ALA A 211 -7.59 -12.33 3.10
CA ALA A 211 -7.96 -11.06 3.73
C ALA A 211 -9.47 -10.80 3.64
N LEU A 212 -10.05 -10.86 2.44
CA LEU A 212 -11.49 -10.68 2.23
C LEU A 212 -12.34 -11.71 3.01
N SER A 213 -11.89 -12.97 3.05
CA SER A 213 -12.56 -14.02 3.84
C SER A 213 -12.53 -13.69 5.34
N ASN A 214 -11.40 -13.25 5.87
CA ASN A 214 -11.26 -12.90 7.28
C ASN A 214 -12.11 -11.68 7.66
N ILE A 215 -12.08 -10.62 6.84
CA ILE A 215 -12.91 -9.43 7.05
C ILE A 215 -14.40 -9.83 7.06
N ARG A 216 -14.84 -10.64 6.09
CA ARG A 216 -16.21 -11.14 6.04
C ARG A 216 -16.60 -11.86 7.33
N LYS A 217 -15.77 -12.79 7.82
CA LYS A 217 -16.01 -13.51 9.07
C LYS A 217 -16.17 -12.59 10.28
N ILE A 218 -15.34 -11.51 10.35
CA ILE A 218 -15.43 -10.53 11.43
C ILE A 218 -16.77 -9.78 11.35
N LEU A 219 -17.16 -9.31 10.17
CA LEU A 219 -18.42 -8.59 9.96
C LEU A 219 -19.65 -9.47 10.23
N GLU A 220 -19.63 -10.73 9.78
CA GLU A 220 -20.69 -11.69 10.04
C GLU A 220 -20.80 -12.05 11.53
N LYS A 221 -19.65 -12.21 12.21
CA LYS A 221 -19.64 -12.43 13.67
C LYS A 221 -20.22 -11.23 14.43
N ALA A 222 -19.86 -10.00 14.02
CA ALA A 222 -20.42 -8.79 14.62
C ALA A 222 -21.95 -8.75 14.47
N LEU A 223 -22.50 -9.09 13.31
CA LEU A 223 -23.94 -9.14 13.06
C LEU A 223 -24.68 -10.26 13.83
N THR A 224 -23.98 -11.33 14.21
CA THR A 224 -24.60 -12.48 14.91
C THR A 224 -24.47 -12.43 16.43
N ASN A 225 -23.64 -11.54 16.99
CA ASN A 225 -23.55 -11.37 18.44
C ASN A 225 -24.87 -10.88 19.01
N ALA A 226 -25.32 -11.51 20.12
CA ALA A 226 -26.60 -11.20 20.76
C ALA A 226 -26.73 -9.73 21.20
N ASP A 227 -25.60 -9.10 21.56
CA ASP A 227 -25.54 -7.69 21.93
C ASP A 227 -25.75 -6.73 20.73
N PHE A 228 -25.53 -7.22 19.52
CA PHE A 228 -25.80 -6.52 18.25
C PHE A 228 -27.18 -6.85 17.66
N ALA A 229 -27.85 -7.91 18.13
CA ALA A 229 -29.19 -8.31 17.70
C ALA A 229 -30.30 -7.48 18.32
N SER A 230 -30.02 -6.64 19.32
CA SER A 230 -30.95 -5.65 19.81
C SER A 230 -31.19 -4.58 18.73
N LYS A 231 -32.43 -4.12 18.60
CA LYS A 231 -33.00 -3.27 17.53
C LYS A 231 -32.23 -2.00 17.14
N ASP A 232 -31.12 -1.70 17.79
CA ASP A 232 -30.23 -0.58 17.55
C ASP A 232 -28.80 -1.03 17.17
N LEU A 233 -28.69 -1.78 16.07
CA LEU A 233 -27.41 -2.13 15.42
C LEU A 233 -26.61 -0.92 14.91
N ARG A 234 -26.68 0.21 15.62
CA ARG A 234 -26.23 1.45 15.05
C ARG A 234 -24.74 1.67 15.11
N ARG A 235 -23.99 0.95 15.95
CA ARG A 235 -22.52 1.18 16.06
C ARG A 235 -21.83 0.08 16.84
N LEU A 236 -20.75 -0.45 16.30
CA LEU A 236 -19.76 -1.16 17.09
C LEU A 236 -19.17 -0.20 18.11
N SER A 237 -19.21 -0.56 19.39
CA SER A 237 -18.44 0.17 20.40
C SER A 237 -16.94 0.01 20.12
N PRO A 238 -16.13 1.06 20.24
CA PRO A 238 -14.68 0.96 20.06
C PRO A 238 -13.97 0.04 21.06
N ILE A 239 -14.71 -0.44 22.06
CA ILE A 239 -14.21 -1.27 23.18
C ILE A 239 -14.63 -2.73 22.99
N GLU A 240 -15.52 -3.02 22.07
CA GLU A 240 -16.02 -4.34 21.68
C GLU A 240 -15.45 -4.77 20.33
#